data_325fa75b37bc379ece9095b6c72ad155
#
_entry.id   325fa75b37bc379ece9095b6c72ad155
#
_cell.length_a   1.000
_cell.length_b   1.000
_cell.length_c   1.000
_cell.angle_alpha   90.00
_cell.angle_beta   90.00
_cell.angle_gamma   90.00
#
_symmetry.space_group_name_H-M   'P 1'
#
loop_
_entity.id
_entity.type
_entity.pdbx_description
1 polymer ?
#
loop_
_entity_poly.entity_id
_entity_poly.type
_entity_poly.pdbx_seq_one_letter_code
_entity_poly.pdbx_strand_id
1 'polypeptide(L)'
;MADFRKLTILHSNDIHGDFLAEQVDDKYVGGVAMLSDYVSRVRSEEENVIYAVAGDMFRGSIIDSEYKGISTVDIMNMLAPDVACLGNHELDYGIAHLLFLEKCASFPIVNANIYIKTTGTRLFNSHTILEVGGMKILFIGLLTEEIMAGAKSDMLLGTFIGVEDAAKEVGRIINSYKTMDIDFTVLLTHIGFEEDMKLASILDPEWGVDAIIGGHTHTCLKEPAEVNNVLIVQAGTGTDMIGRFDLVVDCENNRIESFTWRMDPIDDTTCIPDPAIDGLISNYKSKTDEKYGKILTRFDRKLTHPRREQETELGNLFADAMNEMLGTDISLVGSGSIRVEEMGPIITIQNMMECFPYDDKVYMLKLSGYDLRRGFEYICRDEMIKGHTEFYQVSKQVRIVYDYNSKQLTEFTVNGKPVNDDDVFTVSMQQYHAYNIATTMNMEPDRVPPDNSFRCIATSAYDVLEEYLRTKPHLNAHIEGRITLKNMPPQYYSGRID
;
A
#
# COMPACT_ATOMS: atom_id res chain seq x y z
N MET A 1 30.39 34.46 18.19
CA MET A 1 29.10 34.88 17.55
C MET A 1 28.35 33.58 17.29
N ALA A 2 27.09 33.50 17.63
CA ALA A 2 26.34 32.28 17.38
C ALA A 2 26.39 31.88 15.89
N ASP A 3 26.66 30.61 15.61
CA ASP A 3 26.78 30.08 14.24
C ASP A 3 25.39 29.60 13.78
N PHE A 4 24.59 30.53 13.26
CA PHE A 4 23.25 30.21 12.72
C PHE A 4 23.33 29.95 11.22
N ARG A 5 22.83 28.80 10.79
CA ARG A 5 22.80 28.40 9.37
C ARG A 5 21.39 28.05 8.91
N LYS A 6 21.09 28.41 7.68
CA LYS A 6 19.82 28.04 7.05
C LYS A 6 19.93 26.65 6.45
N LEU A 7 18.87 25.87 6.58
CA LEU A 7 18.71 24.56 5.98
C LEU A 7 17.28 24.44 5.48
N THR A 8 17.09 24.04 4.24
CA THR A 8 15.77 23.67 3.69
C THR A 8 15.73 22.17 3.49
N ILE A 9 14.76 21.50 4.12
CA ILE A 9 14.47 20.09 3.86
C ILE A 9 13.16 20.01 3.09
N LEU A 10 13.26 19.53 1.86
CA LEU A 10 12.11 19.07 1.07
C LEU A 10 11.87 17.61 1.36
N HIS A 11 10.63 17.18 1.43
CA HIS A 11 10.37 15.75 1.58
C HIS A 11 9.07 15.31 0.92
N SER A 12 9.11 14.06 0.45
CA SER A 12 7.97 13.28 -0.01
C SER A 12 7.94 11.94 0.72
N ASN A 13 6.80 11.30 0.73
CA ASN A 13 6.58 9.95 1.23
C ASN A 13 5.45 9.30 0.44
N ASP A 14 5.39 7.97 0.44
CA ASP A 14 4.28 7.23 -0.18
C ASP A 14 4.00 7.67 -1.63
N ILE A 15 5.07 7.78 -2.45
CA ILE A 15 4.96 8.20 -3.86
C ILE A 15 4.19 7.17 -4.68
N HIS A 16 4.34 5.87 -4.36
CA HIS A 16 3.57 4.77 -4.94
C HIS A 16 3.56 4.72 -6.47
N GLY A 17 4.69 5.07 -7.10
CA GLY A 17 4.77 5.06 -8.56
C GLY A 17 3.86 6.08 -9.25
N ASP A 18 3.46 7.13 -8.55
CA ASP A 18 2.69 8.25 -9.07
C ASP A 18 3.56 9.15 -9.96
N PHE A 19 3.90 8.61 -11.14
CA PHE A 19 4.85 9.24 -12.06
C PHE A 19 4.21 10.28 -12.96
N LEU A 20 2.92 10.16 -13.23
CA LEU A 20 2.20 10.95 -14.23
C LEU A 20 1.35 12.01 -13.55
N ALA A 21 1.35 13.21 -14.14
CA ALA A 21 0.40 14.23 -13.72
C ALA A 21 -1.04 13.82 -14.08
N GLU A 22 -1.96 14.06 -13.18
CA GLU A 22 -3.39 13.82 -13.39
C GLU A 22 -4.13 15.11 -13.71
N GLN A 23 -5.12 15.02 -14.59
CA GLN A 23 -5.96 16.18 -14.88
C GLN A 23 -7.06 16.29 -13.83
N VAL A 24 -6.98 17.34 -13.02
CA VAL A 24 -7.99 17.69 -12.01
C VAL A 24 -8.58 19.04 -12.40
N ASP A 25 -9.85 19.07 -12.79
CA ASP A 25 -10.52 20.23 -13.36
C ASP A 25 -9.76 20.79 -14.57
N ASP A 26 -9.32 22.05 -14.51
CA ASP A 26 -8.58 22.73 -15.58
C ASP A 26 -7.05 22.71 -15.40
N LYS A 27 -6.52 21.87 -14.48
CA LYS A 27 -5.10 21.81 -14.14
C LYS A 27 -4.56 20.39 -14.28
N TYR A 28 -3.24 20.29 -14.50
CA TYR A 28 -2.48 19.08 -14.26
C TYR A 28 -1.84 19.14 -12.88
N VAL A 29 -2.05 18.11 -12.07
CA VAL A 29 -1.58 18.02 -10.68
C VAL A 29 -0.68 16.80 -10.52
N GLY A 30 0.35 16.92 -9.70
CA GLY A 30 1.29 15.85 -9.42
C GLY A 30 2.22 15.52 -10.59
N GLY A 31 2.77 14.32 -10.56
CA GLY A 31 3.73 13.80 -11.52
C GLY A 31 5.17 14.18 -11.18
N VAL A 32 6.06 13.16 -11.27
CA VAL A 32 7.48 13.31 -10.88
C VAL A 32 8.23 14.34 -11.72
N ALA A 33 7.81 14.58 -12.97
CA ALA A 33 8.45 15.59 -13.82
C ALA A 33 8.23 17.01 -13.29
N MET A 34 7.02 17.34 -12.77
CA MET A 34 6.73 18.63 -12.13
C MET A 34 7.37 18.71 -10.73
N LEU A 35 7.35 17.62 -9.99
CA LEU A 35 8.05 17.53 -8.70
C LEU A 35 9.55 17.81 -8.86
N SER A 36 10.19 17.31 -9.91
CA SER A 36 11.59 17.58 -10.23
C SER A 36 11.88 19.06 -10.48
N ASP A 37 11.01 19.74 -11.21
CA ASP A 37 11.14 21.19 -11.44
C ASP A 37 11.07 21.94 -10.12
N TYR A 38 10.09 21.61 -9.25
CA TYR A 38 9.98 22.22 -7.93
C TYR A 38 11.27 22.03 -7.11
N VAL A 39 11.76 20.81 -6.99
CA VAL A 39 12.99 20.48 -6.24
C VAL A 39 14.19 21.24 -6.82
N SER A 40 14.34 21.23 -8.15
CA SER A 40 15.44 21.91 -8.84
C SER A 40 15.39 23.42 -8.65
N ARG A 41 14.21 24.02 -8.70
CA ARG A 41 13.99 25.44 -8.45
C ARG A 41 14.39 25.83 -7.03
N VAL A 42 13.90 25.09 -6.02
CA VAL A 42 14.27 25.35 -4.63
C VAL A 42 15.78 25.20 -4.41
N ARG A 43 16.42 24.19 -5.00
CA ARG A 43 17.89 24.02 -4.96
C ARG A 43 18.63 25.18 -5.63
N SER A 44 18.03 25.89 -6.58
CA SER A 44 18.62 27.07 -7.21
C SER A 44 18.41 28.36 -6.43
N GLU A 45 17.33 28.43 -5.64
CA GLU A 45 16.93 29.61 -4.86
C GLU A 45 17.52 29.63 -3.44
N GLU A 46 17.73 28.45 -2.85
CA GLU A 46 18.21 28.29 -1.48
C GLU A 46 19.62 27.65 -1.47
N GLU A 47 20.43 28.03 -0.49
CA GLU A 47 21.85 27.61 -0.44
C GLU A 47 22.05 26.17 0.04
N ASN A 48 21.26 25.71 1.00
CA ASN A 48 21.43 24.44 1.71
C ASN A 48 20.13 23.66 1.65
N VAL A 49 19.97 22.86 0.61
CA VAL A 49 18.74 22.10 0.35
C VAL A 49 19.01 20.60 0.40
N ILE A 50 18.20 19.87 1.13
CA ILE A 50 18.15 18.42 1.14
C ILE A 50 16.75 17.99 0.67
N TYR A 51 16.69 17.01 -0.21
CA TYR A 51 15.42 16.34 -0.57
C TYR A 51 15.44 14.90 -0.04
N ALA A 52 14.51 14.58 0.86
CA ALA A 52 14.39 13.30 1.52
C ALA A 52 13.10 12.56 1.12
N VAL A 53 13.14 11.24 1.01
CA VAL A 53 11.95 10.42 0.71
C VAL A 53 11.72 9.38 1.82
N ALA A 54 10.55 9.46 2.46
CA ALA A 54 10.20 8.61 3.60
C ALA A 54 9.45 7.34 3.19
N GLY A 55 10.06 6.54 2.28
CA GLY A 55 9.59 5.20 1.90
C GLY A 55 8.40 5.17 0.93
N ASP A 56 8.02 3.96 0.55
CA ASP A 56 6.95 3.62 -0.38
C ASP A 56 7.05 4.39 -1.71
N MET A 57 8.22 4.28 -2.35
CA MET A 57 8.42 4.77 -3.71
C MET A 57 7.78 3.83 -4.74
N PHE A 58 7.70 2.53 -4.42
CA PHE A 58 7.23 1.45 -5.28
C PHE A 58 5.73 1.20 -5.13
N ARG A 59 5.18 0.46 -6.08
CA ARG A 59 3.76 0.07 -6.15
C ARG A 59 2.81 1.23 -6.39
N GLY A 60 1.73 0.95 -7.13
CA GLY A 60 0.67 1.89 -7.46
C GLY A 60 0.53 2.15 -8.95
N SER A 61 1.61 1.99 -9.76
CA SER A 61 1.49 2.12 -11.21
C SER A 61 1.85 0.82 -11.96
N ILE A 62 1.31 0.70 -13.17
CA ILE A 62 1.66 -0.39 -14.08
C ILE A 62 3.12 -0.26 -14.54
N ILE A 63 3.63 0.97 -14.68
CA ILE A 63 5.02 1.23 -15.02
C ILE A 63 5.94 0.60 -13.96
N ASP A 64 5.64 0.80 -12.68
CA ASP A 64 6.42 0.16 -11.60
C ASP A 64 6.29 -1.36 -11.63
N SER A 65 5.06 -1.85 -11.69
CA SER A 65 4.74 -3.28 -11.61
C SER A 65 5.33 -4.09 -12.76
N GLU A 66 5.31 -3.57 -13.99
CA GLU A 66 5.88 -4.23 -15.17
C GLU A 66 7.38 -4.44 -15.06
N TYR A 67 8.09 -3.45 -14.52
CA TYR A 67 9.54 -3.47 -14.39
C TYR A 67 10.00 -3.82 -12.97
N LYS A 68 9.06 -4.18 -12.08
CA LYS A 68 9.34 -4.61 -10.68
C LYS A 68 10.26 -3.65 -9.96
N GLY A 69 9.95 -2.36 -10.02
CA GLY A 69 10.69 -1.31 -9.33
C GLY A 69 11.92 -0.77 -10.07
N ILE A 70 12.39 -1.41 -11.16
CA ILE A 70 13.55 -0.90 -11.93
C ILE A 70 13.22 0.47 -12.52
N SER A 71 12.03 0.62 -13.11
CA SER A 71 11.56 1.92 -13.65
C SER A 71 11.48 2.99 -12.57
N THR A 72 11.03 2.62 -11.38
CA THR A 72 10.97 3.54 -10.24
C THR A 72 12.35 4.01 -9.84
N VAL A 73 13.32 3.09 -9.71
CA VAL A 73 14.71 3.46 -9.38
C VAL A 73 15.33 4.36 -10.46
N ASP A 74 15.09 4.06 -11.74
CA ASP A 74 15.58 4.91 -12.84
C ASP A 74 15.00 6.33 -12.77
N ILE A 75 13.68 6.45 -12.53
CA ILE A 75 13.00 7.74 -12.39
C ILE A 75 13.49 8.47 -11.13
N MET A 76 13.59 7.78 -10.00
CA MET A 76 14.09 8.37 -8.75
C MET A 76 15.56 8.80 -8.84
N ASN A 77 16.39 8.07 -9.59
CA ASN A 77 17.77 8.48 -9.86
C ASN A 77 17.84 9.83 -10.61
N MET A 78 16.87 10.11 -11.48
CA MET A 78 16.79 11.41 -12.16
C MET A 78 16.19 12.50 -11.27
N LEU A 79 15.21 12.18 -10.43
CA LEU A 79 14.65 13.09 -9.43
C LEU A 79 15.69 13.44 -8.36
N ALA A 80 16.66 12.55 -8.14
CA ALA A 80 17.84 12.72 -7.31
C ALA A 80 17.54 13.16 -5.86
N PRO A 81 16.82 12.35 -5.05
CA PRO A 81 16.77 12.60 -3.61
C PRO A 81 18.18 12.45 -3.01
N ASP A 82 18.44 13.20 -1.95
CA ASP A 82 19.72 13.14 -1.21
C ASP A 82 19.75 11.94 -0.26
N VAL A 83 18.56 11.46 0.17
CA VAL A 83 18.41 10.28 1.03
C VAL A 83 16.98 9.73 0.92
N ALA A 84 16.83 8.41 1.04
CA ALA A 84 15.55 7.76 1.21
C ALA A 84 15.58 6.71 2.33
N CYS A 85 14.45 6.40 2.94
CA CYS A 85 14.30 5.17 3.73
C CYS A 85 13.45 4.14 2.97
N LEU A 86 13.39 2.92 3.51
CA LEU A 86 12.51 1.88 3.00
C LEU A 86 11.09 2.07 3.55
N GLY A 87 10.10 1.86 2.69
CA GLY A 87 8.73 1.60 3.08
C GLY A 87 8.37 0.11 2.94
N ASN A 88 7.12 -0.23 3.20
CA ASN A 88 6.70 -1.63 3.13
C ASN A 88 6.60 -2.14 1.69
N HIS A 89 6.22 -1.31 0.76
CA HIS A 89 6.07 -1.72 -0.64
C HIS A 89 7.41 -1.94 -1.36
N GLU A 90 8.52 -1.47 -0.82
CA GLU A 90 9.84 -1.85 -1.31
C GLU A 90 10.12 -3.36 -1.20
N LEU A 91 9.45 -4.06 -0.27
CA LEU A 91 9.59 -5.50 -0.07
C LEU A 91 8.70 -6.36 -0.98
N ASP A 92 7.75 -5.78 -1.69
CA ASP A 92 6.73 -6.50 -2.47
C ASP A 92 7.31 -7.37 -3.59
N TYR A 93 8.45 -6.98 -4.15
CA TYR A 93 9.16 -7.77 -5.17
C TYR A 93 10.17 -8.76 -4.59
N GLY A 94 10.19 -8.90 -3.27
CA GLY A 94 11.04 -9.81 -2.52
C GLY A 94 12.43 -9.21 -2.22
N ILE A 95 13.02 -9.72 -1.13
CA ILE A 95 14.24 -9.14 -0.55
C ILE A 95 15.47 -9.20 -1.46
N ALA A 96 15.63 -10.31 -2.18
CA ALA A 96 16.75 -10.46 -3.10
C ALA A 96 16.70 -9.43 -4.23
N HIS A 97 15.49 -9.12 -4.70
CA HIS A 97 15.29 -8.11 -5.72
C HIS A 97 15.46 -6.70 -5.16
N LEU A 98 14.98 -6.44 -3.94
CA LEU A 98 15.21 -5.16 -3.25
C LEU A 98 16.70 -4.86 -3.06
N LEU A 99 17.51 -5.86 -2.67
CA LEU A 99 18.96 -5.69 -2.57
C LEU A 99 19.62 -5.35 -3.91
N PHE A 100 19.08 -5.86 -5.02
CA PHE A 100 19.52 -5.47 -6.35
C PHE A 100 19.10 -4.02 -6.67
N LEU A 101 17.86 -3.63 -6.40
CA LEU A 101 17.35 -2.28 -6.63
C LEU A 101 18.11 -1.24 -5.80
N GLU A 102 18.42 -1.56 -4.54
CA GLU A 102 19.23 -0.69 -3.67
C GLU A 102 20.62 -0.40 -4.27
N LYS A 103 21.23 -1.39 -4.95
CA LYS A 103 22.52 -1.17 -5.66
C LYS A 103 22.37 -0.39 -6.96
N CYS A 104 21.16 -0.33 -7.54
CA CYS A 104 20.89 0.50 -8.72
C CYS A 104 20.56 1.96 -8.36
N ALA A 105 20.16 2.22 -7.13
CA ALA A 105 19.91 3.58 -6.66
C ALA A 105 21.20 4.40 -6.57
N SER A 106 21.17 5.64 -7.06
CA SER A 106 22.28 6.60 -7.00
C SER A 106 22.30 7.44 -5.71
N PHE A 107 21.34 7.22 -4.84
CA PHE A 107 21.16 7.86 -3.54
C PHE A 107 21.17 6.84 -2.41
N PRO A 108 21.56 7.22 -1.19
CA PRO A 108 21.54 6.32 -0.05
C PRO A 108 20.11 5.95 0.36
N ILE A 109 19.88 4.64 0.52
CA ILE A 109 18.65 4.09 1.10
C ILE A 109 19.02 3.55 2.49
N VAL A 110 18.41 4.09 3.55
CA VAL A 110 18.75 3.77 4.93
C VAL A 110 17.66 2.99 5.64
N ASN A 111 18.06 2.00 6.45
CA ASN A 111 17.15 1.28 7.35
C ASN A 111 17.91 0.66 8.52
N ALA A 112 17.50 1.01 9.75
CA ALA A 112 18.20 0.60 10.98
C ALA A 112 17.59 -0.62 11.66
N ASN A 113 16.37 -1.05 11.30
CA ASN A 113 15.63 -2.05 12.05
C ASN A 113 15.33 -3.37 11.30
N ILE A 114 15.96 -3.59 10.14
CA ILE A 114 15.92 -4.89 9.42
C ILE A 114 17.23 -5.64 9.63
N TYR A 115 17.12 -6.89 10.11
CA TYR A 115 18.29 -7.73 10.43
C TYR A 115 18.25 -9.06 9.68
N ILE A 116 19.42 -9.62 9.39
CA ILE A 116 19.57 -10.96 8.87
C ILE A 116 19.42 -11.96 10.03
N LYS A 117 18.45 -12.87 9.92
CA LYS A 117 18.06 -13.81 10.99
C LYS A 117 19.22 -14.69 11.49
N THR A 118 20.08 -15.11 10.58
CA THR A 118 21.17 -16.07 10.90
C THR A 118 22.38 -15.40 11.54
N THR A 119 22.61 -14.11 11.26
CA THR A 119 23.81 -13.39 11.72
C THR A 119 23.51 -12.29 12.74
N GLY A 120 22.26 -11.83 12.81
CA GLY A 120 21.89 -10.67 13.62
C GLY A 120 22.53 -9.36 13.14
N THR A 121 23.04 -9.32 11.90
CA THR A 121 23.59 -8.11 11.30
C THR A 121 22.52 -7.35 10.54
N ARG A 122 22.61 -6.02 10.48
CA ARG A 122 21.69 -5.21 9.68
C ARG A 122 21.79 -5.56 8.19
N LEU A 123 20.67 -5.54 7.52
CA LEU A 123 20.62 -5.86 6.10
C LEU A 123 20.99 -4.64 5.22
N PHE A 124 20.68 -3.44 5.68
CA PHE A 124 20.94 -2.18 5.00
C PHE A 124 21.83 -1.26 5.83
N ASN A 125 22.33 -0.19 5.21
CA ASN A 125 22.94 0.89 5.95
C ASN A 125 21.87 1.53 6.86
N SER A 126 22.19 1.63 8.16
CA SER A 126 21.22 2.13 9.14
C SER A 126 20.97 3.63 9.03
N HIS A 127 21.95 4.38 8.50
CA HIS A 127 21.96 5.84 8.48
C HIS A 127 22.92 6.35 7.43
N THR A 128 22.83 7.65 7.15
CA THR A 128 23.81 8.41 6.39
C THR A 128 24.03 9.77 7.04
N ILE A 129 25.21 10.36 6.83
CA ILE A 129 25.49 11.74 7.22
C ILE A 129 25.68 12.55 5.94
N LEU A 130 24.84 13.56 5.77
CA LEU A 130 24.95 14.50 4.66
C LEU A 130 25.67 15.77 5.14
N GLU A 131 26.63 16.23 4.36
CA GLU A 131 27.33 17.50 4.61
C GLU A 131 26.80 18.55 3.65
N VAL A 132 26.11 19.57 4.18
CA VAL A 132 25.56 20.67 3.39
C VAL A 132 25.75 22.00 4.10
N GLY A 133 26.30 23.01 3.40
CA GLY A 133 26.59 24.32 4.01
C GLY A 133 27.53 24.26 5.20
N GLY A 134 28.38 23.24 5.29
CA GLY A 134 29.27 22.98 6.43
C GLY A 134 28.56 22.39 7.66
N MET A 135 27.27 22.09 7.59
CA MET A 135 26.53 21.32 8.59
C MET A 135 26.61 19.83 8.31
N LYS A 136 26.67 19.01 9.35
CA LYS A 136 26.53 17.56 9.31
C LYS A 136 25.16 17.15 9.80
N ILE A 137 24.39 16.55 8.92
CA ILE A 137 23.02 16.15 9.19
C ILE A 137 22.94 14.63 9.16
N LEU A 138 22.56 14.03 10.28
CA LEU A 138 22.42 12.59 10.44
C LEU A 138 20.99 12.16 10.10
N PHE A 139 20.83 11.29 9.10
CA PHE A 139 19.58 10.64 8.76
C PHE A 139 19.60 9.18 9.18
N ILE A 140 18.61 8.72 9.96
CA ILE A 140 18.44 7.32 10.39
C ILE A 140 17.13 6.80 9.87
N GLY A 141 17.11 5.66 9.15
CA GLY A 141 15.92 5.07 8.55
C GLY A 141 15.24 4.05 9.44
N LEU A 142 13.91 4.06 9.52
CA LEU A 142 13.10 3.08 10.25
C LEU A 142 11.89 2.63 9.43
N LEU A 143 11.54 1.35 9.55
CA LEU A 143 10.44 0.71 8.85
C LEU A 143 9.48 0.05 9.84
N THR A 144 8.17 0.02 9.52
CA THR A 144 7.16 -0.66 10.35
C THR A 144 7.41 -2.17 10.47
N GLU A 145 7.00 -2.75 11.58
CA GLU A 145 7.02 -4.21 11.78
C GLU A 145 5.79 -4.93 11.18
N GLU A 146 4.74 -4.21 10.84
CA GLU A 146 3.46 -4.77 10.37
C GLU A 146 3.55 -5.51 9.03
N ILE A 147 4.55 -5.21 8.22
CA ILE A 147 4.82 -5.82 6.89
C ILE A 147 4.98 -7.33 6.93
N MET A 148 5.28 -7.87 8.07
CA MET A 148 5.80 -9.21 8.26
C MET A 148 4.87 -10.37 7.91
N ALA A 149 3.58 -10.14 7.67
CA ALA A 149 2.67 -11.24 7.33
C ALA A 149 3.01 -11.87 5.97
N GLY A 150 3.41 -11.08 4.97
CA GLY A 150 3.85 -11.56 3.65
C GLY A 150 5.34 -11.95 3.59
N ALA A 151 6.21 -11.17 4.24
CA ALA A 151 7.66 -11.42 4.27
C ALA A 151 8.06 -12.51 5.28
N LYS A 152 7.18 -12.91 6.20
CA LYS A 152 7.42 -13.98 7.20
C LYS A 152 7.75 -15.35 6.58
N SER A 153 7.42 -15.57 5.32
CA SER A 153 7.76 -16.80 4.60
C SER A 153 9.16 -16.78 3.99
N ASP A 154 9.82 -15.62 3.92
CA ASP A 154 11.19 -15.56 3.42
C ASP A 154 12.16 -15.98 4.54
N MET A 155 12.77 -17.14 4.36
CA MET A 155 13.68 -17.74 5.35
C MET A 155 14.97 -16.92 5.58
N LEU A 156 15.23 -15.90 4.77
CA LEU A 156 16.43 -15.05 4.83
C LEU A 156 16.26 -13.84 5.76
N LEU A 157 15.02 -13.37 5.95
CA LEU A 157 14.78 -12.21 6.77
C LEU A 157 14.66 -12.60 8.24
N GLY A 158 15.45 -11.92 8.97
CA GLY A 158 15.44 -11.93 10.38
C GLY A 158 14.46 -10.96 10.97
N THR A 159 14.73 -10.69 12.20
CA THR A 159 13.96 -9.91 13.13
C THR A 159 13.82 -8.46 12.65
N PHE A 160 12.61 -8.02 12.42
CA PHE A 160 12.27 -6.60 12.53
C PHE A 160 12.11 -6.32 14.03
N ILE A 161 12.49 -5.15 14.43
CA ILE A 161 12.30 -4.73 15.81
C ILE A 161 11.21 -3.68 15.87
N GLY A 162 10.31 -3.82 16.85
CA GLY A 162 9.25 -2.85 17.11
C GLY A 162 9.78 -1.50 17.59
N VAL A 163 8.88 -0.54 17.76
CA VAL A 163 9.21 0.86 18.04
C VAL A 163 10.10 1.03 19.28
N GLU A 164 9.85 0.28 20.36
CA GLU A 164 10.63 0.36 21.60
C GLU A 164 12.10 -0.08 21.41
N ASP A 165 12.33 -1.11 20.58
CA ASP A 165 13.68 -1.56 20.29
C ASP A 165 14.34 -0.72 19.19
N ALA A 166 13.55 -0.18 18.27
CA ALA A 166 13.99 0.77 17.26
C ALA A 166 14.51 2.07 17.91
N ALA A 167 13.83 2.57 18.96
CA ALA A 167 14.31 3.71 19.74
C ALA A 167 15.70 3.44 20.37
N LYS A 168 15.92 2.23 20.92
CA LYS A 168 17.24 1.86 21.46
C LYS A 168 18.31 1.82 20.36
N GLU A 169 17.93 1.38 19.16
CA GLU A 169 18.83 1.32 18.01
C GLU A 169 19.21 2.72 17.52
N VAL A 170 18.24 3.65 17.50
CA VAL A 170 18.48 5.07 17.25
C VAL A 170 19.53 5.60 18.23
N GLY A 171 19.32 5.37 19.54
CA GLY A 171 20.27 5.77 20.58
C GLY A 171 21.65 5.17 20.41
N ARG A 172 21.78 3.90 19.97
CA ARG A 172 23.08 3.27 19.69
C ARG A 172 23.79 3.94 18.51
N ILE A 173 23.06 4.27 17.44
CA ILE A 173 23.61 4.94 16.28
C ILE A 173 24.12 6.33 16.67
N ILE A 174 23.30 7.14 17.32
CA ILE A 174 23.67 8.50 17.74
C ILE A 174 24.86 8.46 18.68
N ASN A 175 24.86 7.55 19.66
CA ASN A 175 25.97 7.39 20.61
C ASN A 175 27.30 7.01 19.93
N SER A 176 27.28 6.37 18.77
CA SER A 176 28.50 6.07 18.01
C SER A 176 29.16 7.32 17.41
N TYR A 177 28.41 8.42 17.31
CA TYR A 177 28.84 9.70 16.79
C TYR A 177 29.03 10.78 17.85
N LYS A 178 29.03 10.45 19.15
CA LYS A 178 29.21 11.42 20.26
C LYS A 178 30.49 12.27 20.17
N THR A 179 31.52 11.82 19.45
CA THR A 179 32.76 12.58 19.24
C THR A 179 32.77 13.37 17.95
N MET A 180 31.76 13.20 17.12
CA MET A 180 31.51 13.97 15.91
C MET A 180 30.47 15.04 16.22
N ASP A 181 30.73 16.24 15.79
CA ASP A 181 29.77 17.34 15.89
C ASP A 181 28.70 17.12 14.80
N ILE A 182 27.53 16.66 15.22
CA ILE A 182 26.34 16.51 14.37
C ILE A 182 25.45 17.69 14.66
N ASP A 183 25.21 18.53 13.67
CA ASP A 183 24.46 19.77 13.81
C ASP A 183 22.95 19.53 13.85
N PHE A 184 22.46 18.45 13.19
CA PHE A 184 21.03 18.16 13.05
C PHE A 184 20.78 16.66 12.85
N THR A 185 19.79 16.10 13.55
CA THR A 185 19.44 14.68 13.46
C THR A 185 18.00 14.47 13.05
N VAL A 186 17.79 13.73 11.95
CA VAL A 186 16.48 13.41 11.38
C VAL A 186 16.25 11.90 11.42
N LEU A 187 15.12 11.47 11.94
CA LEU A 187 14.61 10.12 11.69
C LEU A 187 13.76 10.15 10.43
N LEU A 188 14.11 9.33 9.47
CA LEU A 188 13.36 9.14 8.24
C LEU A 188 12.59 7.82 8.39
N THR A 189 11.30 7.94 8.69
CA THR A 189 10.51 6.81 9.17
C THR A 189 9.41 6.41 8.20
N HIS A 190 9.14 5.11 8.15
CA HIS A 190 7.96 4.59 7.47
C HIS A 190 7.22 3.63 8.40
N ILE A 191 6.71 4.18 9.52
CA ILE A 191 6.06 3.41 10.61
C ILE A 191 4.63 3.88 10.90
N GLY A 192 4.21 4.99 10.29
CA GLY A 192 2.91 5.61 10.50
C GLY A 192 2.91 6.69 11.58
N PHE A 193 2.01 7.65 11.44
CA PHE A 193 2.01 8.87 12.26
C PHE A 193 1.85 8.60 13.77
N GLU A 194 0.97 7.68 14.16
CA GLU A 194 0.77 7.34 15.58
C GLU A 194 2.02 6.69 16.19
N GLU A 195 2.69 5.81 15.44
CA GLU A 195 3.94 5.19 15.87
C GLU A 195 5.11 6.19 15.88
N ASP A 196 5.11 7.19 14.97
CA ASP A 196 6.07 8.30 15.01
C ASP A 196 5.91 9.13 16.30
N MET A 197 4.69 9.45 16.70
CA MET A 197 4.41 10.14 17.97
C MET A 197 4.85 9.29 19.17
N LYS A 198 4.58 7.99 19.14
CA LYS A 198 5.02 7.06 20.18
C LYS A 198 6.54 6.99 20.23
N LEU A 199 7.21 6.84 19.09
CA LEU A 199 8.66 6.84 19.00
C LEU A 199 9.23 8.13 19.60
N ALA A 200 8.77 9.30 19.18
CA ALA A 200 9.23 10.58 19.72
C ALA A 200 9.07 10.66 21.24
N SER A 201 7.96 10.13 21.79
CA SER A 201 7.69 10.17 23.22
C SER A 201 8.66 9.34 24.08
N ILE A 202 9.29 8.32 23.49
CA ILE A 202 10.21 7.40 24.20
C ILE A 202 11.69 7.64 23.89
N LEU A 203 12.00 8.55 22.93
CA LEU A 203 13.39 8.95 22.68
C LEU A 203 13.97 9.69 23.89
N ASP A 204 15.22 9.37 24.23
CA ASP A 204 15.96 10.14 25.23
C ASP A 204 16.30 11.53 24.66
N PRO A 205 15.88 12.62 25.32
CA PRO A 205 16.19 13.98 24.85
C PRO A 205 17.69 14.26 24.72
N GLU A 206 18.54 13.55 25.46
CA GLU A 206 20.00 13.69 25.36
C GLU A 206 20.56 13.18 24.04
N TRP A 207 19.80 12.43 23.26
CA TRP A 207 20.21 11.97 21.94
C TRP A 207 20.13 13.08 20.87
N GLY A 208 19.38 14.16 21.11
CA GLY A 208 19.30 15.31 20.21
C GLY A 208 18.67 14.96 18.86
N VAL A 209 17.57 14.21 18.87
CA VAL A 209 16.75 14.02 17.65
C VAL A 209 15.90 15.27 17.46
N ASP A 210 16.03 15.92 16.31
CA ASP A 210 15.37 17.21 16.04
C ASP A 210 14.04 17.04 15.31
N ALA A 211 14.01 16.11 14.33
CA ALA A 211 12.82 15.91 13.50
C ALA A 211 12.59 14.44 13.11
N ILE A 212 11.32 14.11 12.89
CA ILE A 212 10.86 12.88 12.23
C ILE A 212 10.15 13.29 10.94
N ILE A 213 10.59 12.71 9.82
CA ILE A 213 9.91 12.79 8.54
C ILE A 213 9.31 11.40 8.29
N GLY A 214 7.98 11.32 8.37
CA GLY A 214 7.24 10.05 8.37
C GLY A 214 6.54 9.71 7.06
N GLY A 215 6.02 8.47 6.99
CA GLY A 215 5.21 7.92 5.90
C GLY A 215 4.27 6.82 6.41
N HIS A 216 3.74 5.98 5.51
CA HIS A 216 2.91 4.80 5.73
C HIS A 216 1.41 5.05 5.93
N THR A 217 1.00 6.00 6.74
CA THR A 217 -0.43 6.29 7.01
C THR A 217 -1.01 7.34 6.08
N HIS A 218 -0.23 7.84 5.12
CA HIS A 218 -0.63 8.88 4.16
C HIS A 218 -1.19 10.15 4.84
N THR A 219 -0.71 10.44 6.05
CA THR A 219 -1.20 11.58 6.82
C THR A 219 -0.70 12.89 6.21
N CYS A 220 -1.59 13.80 5.89
CA CYS A 220 -1.25 15.13 5.40
C CYS A 220 -1.25 16.13 6.58
N LEU A 221 -0.08 16.44 7.14
CA LEU A 221 0.06 17.34 8.26
C LEU A 221 0.13 18.78 7.77
N LYS A 222 -0.86 19.59 8.15
CA LYS A 222 -0.87 21.04 7.83
C LYS A 222 0.12 21.83 8.69
N GLU A 223 0.40 21.32 9.88
CA GLU A 223 1.36 21.87 10.84
C GLU A 223 2.15 20.70 11.43
N PRO A 224 3.44 20.88 11.77
CA PRO A 224 4.21 19.84 12.45
C PRO A 224 3.57 19.47 13.78
N ALA A 225 3.49 18.18 14.09
CA ALA A 225 3.25 17.73 15.46
C ALA A 225 4.56 17.85 16.24
N GLU A 226 4.48 18.16 17.54
CA GLU A 226 5.64 18.25 18.42
C GLU A 226 5.45 17.31 19.61
N VAL A 227 6.36 16.38 19.78
CA VAL A 227 6.38 15.43 20.89
C VAL A 227 7.80 15.35 21.45
N ASN A 228 7.98 15.59 22.74
CA ASN A 228 9.29 15.50 23.41
C ASN A 228 10.38 16.38 22.73
N ASN A 229 10.02 17.56 22.26
CA ASN A 229 10.82 18.50 21.47
C ASN A 229 11.28 17.96 20.10
N VAL A 230 10.67 16.90 19.59
CA VAL A 230 10.90 16.38 18.24
C VAL A 230 9.75 16.85 17.35
N LEU A 231 10.08 17.47 16.20
CA LEU A 231 9.10 17.90 15.22
C LEU A 231 8.76 16.73 14.28
N ILE A 232 7.48 16.46 14.09
CA ILE A 232 7.00 15.34 13.23
C ILE A 232 6.25 15.92 12.05
N VAL A 233 6.64 15.53 10.83
CA VAL A 233 6.02 15.95 9.58
C VAL A 233 5.73 14.76 8.67
N GLN A 234 4.65 14.85 7.90
CA GLN A 234 4.28 13.87 6.87
C GLN A 234 3.50 14.57 5.75
N ALA A 235 3.76 14.21 4.49
CA ALA A 235 3.31 14.95 3.32
C ALA A 235 2.14 14.30 2.54
N GLY A 236 1.37 13.43 3.17
CA GLY A 236 0.26 12.75 2.49
C GLY A 236 0.73 11.57 1.67
N THR A 237 0.34 11.49 0.40
CA THR A 237 0.69 10.43 -0.55
C THR A 237 0.79 10.99 -1.96
N GLY A 238 1.46 10.28 -2.87
CA GLY A 238 1.62 10.66 -4.27
C GLY A 238 2.60 11.82 -4.46
N THR A 239 2.36 12.56 -5.54
CA THR A 239 3.22 13.67 -5.97
C THR A 239 2.50 15.02 -6.02
N ASP A 240 1.24 15.09 -5.59
CA ASP A 240 0.41 16.31 -5.64
C ASP A 240 0.92 17.43 -4.75
N MET A 241 1.61 17.06 -3.70
CA MET A 241 2.14 17.97 -2.69
C MET A 241 3.56 17.56 -2.30
N ILE A 242 4.34 18.55 -1.85
CA ILE A 242 5.65 18.33 -1.25
C ILE A 242 5.74 19.07 0.08
N GLY A 243 6.30 18.41 1.10
CA GLY A 243 6.61 19.07 2.37
C GLY A 243 7.86 19.93 2.24
N ARG A 244 7.80 21.18 2.71
CA ARG A 244 8.95 22.07 2.78
C ARG A 244 9.15 22.58 4.20
N PHE A 245 10.33 22.30 4.72
CA PHE A 245 10.76 22.65 6.06
C PHE A 245 11.97 23.58 5.96
N ASP A 246 11.75 24.89 6.14
CA ASP A 246 12.80 25.89 6.17
C ASP A 246 13.24 26.13 7.61
N LEU A 247 14.50 25.85 7.93
CA LEU A 247 15.07 25.79 9.26
C LEU A 247 16.20 26.84 9.43
N VAL A 248 16.34 27.34 10.64
CA VAL A 248 17.56 28.00 11.11
C VAL A 248 18.15 27.12 12.21
N VAL A 249 19.34 26.59 11.97
CA VAL A 249 20.05 25.69 12.89
C VAL A 249 21.10 26.50 13.66
N ASP A 250 21.09 26.39 14.98
CA ASP A 250 22.14 26.86 15.88
C ASP A 250 23.22 25.78 15.99
N CYS A 251 24.25 25.89 15.15
CA CYS A 251 25.32 24.91 15.08
C CYS A 251 26.26 24.92 16.31
N GLU A 252 26.21 25.95 17.19
CA GLU A 252 26.97 25.94 18.46
C GLU A 252 26.29 25.06 19.50
N ASN A 253 24.94 24.95 19.47
CA ASN A 253 24.14 24.21 20.43
C ASN A 253 23.40 23.01 19.81
N ASN A 254 23.59 22.75 18.51
CA ASN A 254 23.00 21.63 17.76
C ASN A 254 21.47 21.53 17.98
N ARG A 255 20.75 22.59 17.63
CA ARG A 255 19.30 22.68 17.82
C ARG A 255 18.64 23.56 16.78
N ILE A 256 17.34 23.39 16.62
CA ILE A 256 16.51 24.30 15.84
C ILE A 256 16.34 25.63 16.61
N GLU A 257 16.76 26.73 16.03
CA GLU A 257 16.50 28.10 16.54
C GLU A 257 15.12 28.60 16.09
N SER A 258 14.77 28.37 14.81
CA SER A 258 13.46 28.69 14.28
C SER A 258 13.18 27.85 13.03
N PHE A 259 11.90 27.71 12.70
CA PHE A 259 11.47 27.04 11.49
C PHE A 259 10.20 27.62 10.90
N THR A 260 9.97 27.33 9.63
CA THR A 260 8.67 27.45 8.98
C THR A 260 8.38 26.13 8.26
N TRP A 261 7.10 25.74 8.28
CA TRP A 261 6.60 24.53 7.63
C TRP A 261 5.49 24.90 6.65
N ARG A 262 5.48 24.25 5.51
CA ARG A 262 4.34 24.30 4.58
C ARG A 262 4.28 23.10 3.67
N MET A 263 3.10 22.81 3.17
CA MET A 263 2.86 21.89 2.07
C MET A 263 2.70 22.73 0.79
N ASP A 264 3.58 22.54 -0.16
CA ASP A 264 3.51 23.24 -1.45
C ASP A 264 2.86 22.34 -2.51
N PRO A 265 1.87 22.83 -3.26
CA PRO A 265 1.23 22.07 -4.31
C PRO A 265 2.17 21.91 -5.50
N ILE A 266 2.12 20.73 -6.11
CA ILE A 266 2.80 20.42 -7.37
C ILE A 266 1.75 20.41 -8.47
N ASP A 267 1.67 21.49 -9.25
CA ASP A 267 0.74 21.62 -10.36
C ASP A 267 1.33 22.46 -11.50
N ASP A 268 0.68 22.43 -12.67
CA ASP A 268 1.11 23.15 -13.88
C ASP A 268 0.95 24.66 -13.82
N THR A 269 0.40 25.22 -12.71
CA THR A 269 0.37 26.67 -12.48
C THR A 269 1.68 27.17 -11.87
N THR A 270 2.43 26.30 -11.23
CA THR A 270 3.66 26.65 -10.49
C THR A 270 4.90 25.88 -10.97
N CYS A 271 4.72 24.75 -11.64
CA CYS A 271 5.80 23.87 -12.08
C CYS A 271 5.77 23.63 -13.60
N ILE A 272 6.94 23.51 -14.19
CA ILE A 272 7.13 23.13 -15.59
C ILE A 272 7.71 21.72 -15.61
N PRO A 273 7.06 20.72 -16.26
CA PRO A 273 7.58 19.36 -16.26
C PRO A 273 9.02 19.29 -16.78
N ASP A 274 9.91 18.62 -16.04
CA ASP A 274 11.28 18.35 -16.49
C ASP A 274 11.24 17.46 -17.74
N PRO A 275 11.71 17.93 -18.90
CA PRO A 275 11.54 17.20 -20.15
C PRO A 275 12.36 15.91 -20.21
N ALA A 276 13.43 15.77 -19.43
CA ALA A 276 14.24 14.56 -19.41
C ALA A 276 13.52 13.45 -18.63
N ILE A 277 12.95 13.79 -17.46
CA ILE A 277 12.15 12.85 -16.66
C ILE A 277 10.84 12.50 -17.39
N ASP A 278 10.14 13.50 -17.95
CA ASP A 278 8.92 13.27 -18.74
C ASP A 278 9.19 12.34 -19.94
N GLY A 279 10.30 12.53 -20.64
CA GLY A 279 10.74 11.66 -21.72
C GLY A 279 11.03 10.23 -21.27
N LEU A 280 11.64 10.03 -20.10
CA LEU A 280 11.89 8.70 -19.52
C LEU A 280 10.57 8.02 -19.15
N ILE A 281 9.69 8.72 -18.44
CA ILE A 281 8.37 8.20 -18.03
C ILE A 281 7.53 7.85 -19.29
N SER A 282 7.50 8.75 -20.29
CA SER A 282 6.79 8.51 -21.56
C SER A 282 7.30 7.28 -22.30
N ASN A 283 8.60 7.00 -22.27
CA ASN A 283 9.17 5.78 -22.87
C ASN A 283 8.70 4.52 -22.12
N TYR A 284 8.72 4.52 -20.81
CA TYR A 284 8.18 3.42 -20.02
C TYR A 284 6.68 3.24 -20.26
N LYS A 285 5.92 4.34 -20.21
CA LYS A 285 4.48 4.35 -20.46
C LYS A 285 4.14 3.78 -21.86
N SER A 286 4.82 4.22 -22.90
CA SER A 286 4.58 3.71 -24.26
C SER A 286 4.73 2.19 -24.36
N LYS A 287 5.74 1.62 -23.72
CA LYS A 287 5.98 0.18 -23.69
C LYS A 287 4.92 -0.57 -22.87
N THR A 288 4.50 -0.01 -21.75
CA THR A 288 3.43 -0.59 -20.95
C THR A 288 2.09 -0.49 -21.66
N ASP A 289 1.77 0.64 -22.30
CA ASP A 289 0.54 0.84 -23.07
C ASP A 289 0.43 -0.16 -24.24
N GLU A 290 1.54 -0.42 -24.96
CA GLU A 290 1.57 -1.43 -26.03
C GLU A 290 1.20 -2.83 -25.51
N LYS A 291 1.66 -3.18 -24.31
CA LYS A 291 1.39 -4.47 -23.67
C LYS A 291 0.00 -4.51 -23.05
N TYR A 292 -0.33 -3.52 -22.23
CA TYR A 292 -1.49 -3.53 -21.33
C TYR A 292 -2.73 -2.80 -21.91
N GLY A 293 -2.57 -1.99 -22.94
CA GLY A 293 -3.67 -1.36 -23.66
C GLY A 293 -4.47 -2.32 -24.56
N LYS A 294 -4.06 -3.61 -24.65
CA LYS A 294 -4.78 -4.62 -25.45
C LYS A 294 -6.17 -4.86 -24.87
N ILE A 295 -7.18 -4.76 -25.75
CA ILE A 295 -8.57 -5.01 -25.36
C ILE A 295 -8.75 -6.51 -25.07
N LEU A 296 -9.26 -6.83 -23.88
CA LEU A 296 -9.64 -8.17 -23.47
C LEU A 296 -11.07 -8.50 -23.93
N THR A 297 -12.00 -7.59 -23.60
CA THR A 297 -13.42 -7.76 -23.87
C THR A 297 -14.15 -6.42 -23.87
N ARG A 298 -15.48 -6.46 -24.09
CA ARG A 298 -16.37 -5.32 -23.95
C ARG A 298 -17.54 -5.69 -23.05
N PHE A 299 -17.92 -4.76 -22.20
CA PHE A 299 -19.17 -4.82 -21.46
C PHE A 299 -20.24 -4.02 -22.23
N ASP A 300 -21.50 -4.40 -22.08
CA ASP A 300 -22.62 -3.63 -22.66
C ASP A 300 -22.71 -2.21 -22.06
N ARG A 301 -22.25 -2.07 -20.82
CA ARG A 301 -22.17 -0.83 -20.05
C ARG A 301 -21.06 -0.94 -19.01
N LYS A 302 -20.79 0.14 -18.28
CA LYS A 302 -19.97 0.04 -17.07
C LYS A 302 -20.63 -0.88 -16.06
N LEU A 303 -19.86 -1.76 -15.42
CA LEU A 303 -20.27 -2.59 -14.29
C LEU A 303 -19.70 -1.99 -13.00
N THR A 304 -20.46 -2.11 -11.91
CA THR A 304 -20.17 -1.37 -10.68
C THR A 304 -19.79 -2.26 -9.50
N HIS A 305 -18.98 -1.69 -8.60
CA HIS A 305 -18.62 -2.26 -7.30
C HIS A 305 -18.59 -1.14 -6.23
N PRO A 306 -19.73 -0.49 -5.94
CA PRO A 306 -19.77 0.73 -5.14
C PRO A 306 -19.50 0.50 -3.64
N ARG A 307 -19.67 -0.73 -3.17
CA ARG A 307 -19.45 -1.14 -1.78
C ARG A 307 -19.00 -2.59 -1.70
N ARG A 308 -18.13 -2.87 -0.76
CA ARG A 308 -17.62 -4.23 -0.52
C ARG A 308 -18.64 -5.15 0.16
N GLU A 309 -19.52 -4.58 0.99
CA GLU A 309 -20.39 -5.31 1.93
C GLU A 309 -21.76 -5.65 1.33
N GLN A 310 -21.83 -5.79 0.03
CA GLN A 310 -23.07 -6.17 -0.67
C GLN A 310 -22.76 -6.91 -1.97
N GLU A 311 -23.78 -7.55 -2.53
CA GLU A 311 -23.71 -8.09 -3.89
C GLU A 311 -23.44 -6.96 -4.90
N THR A 312 -22.50 -7.18 -5.83
CA THR A 312 -22.12 -6.19 -6.85
C THR A 312 -22.03 -6.84 -8.23
N GLU A 313 -22.14 -6.02 -9.26
CA GLU A 313 -22.09 -6.50 -10.65
C GLU A 313 -20.71 -7.08 -11.00
N LEU A 314 -19.62 -6.37 -10.64
CA LEU A 314 -18.25 -6.87 -10.83
C LEU A 314 -17.99 -8.10 -9.97
N GLY A 315 -18.50 -8.11 -8.75
CA GLY A 315 -18.41 -9.28 -7.86
C GLY A 315 -19.07 -10.52 -8.44
N ASN A 316 -20.27 -10.37 -8.97
CA ASN A 316 -20.98 -11.45 -9.66
C ASN A 316 -20.21 -11.95 -10.89
N LEU A 317 -19.68 -11.03 -11.71
CA LEU A 317 -18.89 -11.38 -12.88
C LEU A 317 -17.66 -12.20 -12.52
N PHE A 318 -16.87 -11.76 -11.53
CA PHE A 318 -15.65 -12.44 -11.16
C PHE A 318 -15.89 -13.77 -10.44
N ALA A 319 -16.90 -13.84 -9.58
CA ALA A 319 -17.26 -15.10 -8.95
C ALA A 319 -17.74 -16.13 -9.99
N ASP A 320 -18.49 -15.72 -11.00
CA ASP A 320 -18.92 -16.59 -12.10
C ASP A 320 -17.75 -16.99 -12.99
N ALA A 321 -16.85 -16.07 -13.30
CA ALA A 321 -15.65 -16.36 -14.08
C ALA A 321 -14.80 -17.43 -13.39
N MET A 322 -14.50 -17.27 -12.11
CA MET A 322 -13.76 -18.27 -11.33
C MET A 322 -14.47 -19.62 -11.32
N ASN A 323 -15.80 -19.62 -11.10
CA ASN A 323 -16.57 -20.86 -11.04
C ASN A 323 -16.62 -21.60 -12.40
N GLU A 324 -16.86 -20.88 -13.49
CA GLU A 324 -16.95 -21.46 -14.83
C GLU A 324 -15.61 -22.02 -15.29
N MET A 325 -14.50 -21.32 -15.00
CA MET A 325 -13.16 -21.73 -15.41
C MET A 325 -12.60 -22.88 -14.55
N LEU A 326 -12.93 -22.91 -13.27
CA LEU A 326 -12.34 -23.87 -12.32
C LEU A 326 -13.22 -25.08 -12.03
N GLY A 327 -14.51 -25.02 -12.34
CA GLY A 327 -15.44 -26.16 -12.25
C GLY A 327 -15.72 -26.62 -10.83
N THR A 328 -15.74 -25.72 -9.85
CA THR A 328 -16.13 -26.01 -8.46
C THR A 328 -17.64 -25.83 -8.26
N ASP A 329 -18.18 -26.39 -7.16
CA ASP A 329 -19.61 -26.21 -6.85
C ASP A 329 -19.95 -24.76 -6.50
N ILE A 330 -19.01 -24.08 -5.83
CA ILE A 330 -19.12 -22.69 -5.36
C ILE A 330 -17.79 -21.98 -5.60
N SER A 331 -17.83 -20.72 -6.01
CA SER A 331 -16.68 -19.82 -5.99
C SER A 331 -16.94 -18.63 -5.10
N LEU A 332 -15.96 -18.34 -4.23
CA LEU A 332 -15.94 -17.18 -3.34
C LEU A 332 -14.83 -16.23 -3.77
N VAL A 333 -15.17 -14.98 -4.09
CA VAL A 333 -14.22 -13.94 -4.41
C VAL A 333 -14.25 -12.88 -3.30
N GLY A 334 -13.13 -12.60 -2.67
CA GLY A 334 -13.06 -11.56 -1.66
C GLY A 334 -13.46 -10.22 -2.27
N SER A 335 -14.45 -9.57 -1.69
CA SER A 335 -14.97 -8.28 -2.20
C SER A 335 -13.89 -7.21 -2.17
N GLY A 336 -12.98 -7.27 -1.17
CA GLY A 336 -11.80 -6.43 -1.05
C GLY A 336 -10.75 -6.64 -2.15
N SER A 337 -10.81 -7.74 -2.90
CA SER A 337 -9.92 -7.97 -4.05
C SER A 337 -10.30 -7.16 -5.28
N ILE A 338 -11.50 -6.58 -5.31
CA ILE A 338 -11.99 -5.69 -6.38
C ILE A 338 -11.73 -4.25 -5.95
N ARG A 339 -10.80 -3.57 -6.61
CA ARG A 339 -10.22 -2.30 -6.17
C ARG A 339 -10.78 -1.06 -6.85
N VAL A 340 -11.71 -1.21 -7.79
CA VAL A 340 -12.34 -0.11 -8.51
C VAL A 340 -13.84 -0.06 -8.23
N GLU A 341 -14.43 1.13 -8.26
CA GLU A 341 -15.87 1.32 -8.08
C GLU A 341 -16.67 0.97 -9.34
N GLU A 342 -16.05 1.12 -10.51
CA GLU A 342 -16.66 0.79 -11.80
C GLU A 342 -15.60 0.37 -12.82
N MET A 343 -15.98 -0.45 -13.80
CA MET A 343 -15.11 -0.87 -14.90
C MET A 343 -15.89 -0.97 -16.22
N GLY A 344 -15.27 -0.59 -17.32
CA GLY A 344 -15.85 -0.72 -18.67
C GLY A 344 -16.32 0.61 -19.29
N PRO A 345 -16.97 0.59 -20.46
CA PRO A 345 -17.40 -0.59 -21.22
C PRO A 345 -16.31 -1.31 -22.03
N ILE A 346 -15.18 -0.68 -22.35
CA ILE A 346 -14.02 -1.32 -22.98
C ILE A 346 -13.07 -1.77 -21.88
N ILE A 347 -12.68 -3.04 -21.92
CA ILE A 347 -11.83 -3.64 -20.90
C ILE A 347 -10.47 -3.99 -21.53
N THR A 348 -9.43 -3.35 -21.03
CA THR A 348 -8.05 -3.66 -21.38
C THR A 348 -7.40 -4.52 -20.31
N ILE A 349 -6.20 -5.05 -20.60
CA ILE A 349 -5.37 -5.72 -19.58
C ILE A 349 -5.11 -4.78 -18.41
N GLN A 350 -4.84 -3.50 -18.67
CA GLN A 350 -4.62 -2.48 -17.65
C GLN A 350 -5.82 -2.35 -16.72
N ASN A 351 -7.02 -2.17 -17.26
CA ASN A 351 -8.23 -2.05 -16.44
C ASN A 351 -8.43 -3.29 -15.55
N MET A 352 -8.10 -4.47 -16.06
CA MET A 352 -8.19 -5.70 -15.29
C MET A 352 -7.16 -5.73 -14.14
N MET A 353 -5.92 -5.30 -14.37
CA MET A 353 -4.88 -5.22 -13.34
C MET A 353 -5.21 -4.18 -12.26
N GLU A 354 -5.72 -3.03 -12.65
CA GLU A 354 -6.18 -2.00 -11.70
C GLU A 354 -7.37 -2.49 -10.86
N CYS A 355 -8.30 -3.19 -11.51
CA CYS A 355 -9.47 -3.73 -10.85
C CYS A 355 -9.16 -4.91 -9.91
N PHE A 356 -8.23 -5.78 -10.31
CA PHE A 356 -7.90 -7.00 -9.57
C PHE A 356 -6.38 -7.20 -9.50
N PRO A 357 -5.68 -6.40 -8.67
CA PRO A 357 -4.21 -6.35 -8.64
C PRO A 357 -3.54 -7.55 -7.94
N TYR A 358 -4.31 -8.43 -7.31
CA TYR A 358 -3.79 -9.55 -6.53
C TYR A 358 -3.67 -10.81 -7.38
N ASP A 359 -2.45 -11.21 -7.68
CA ASP A 359 -2.14 -12.42 -8.45
C ASP A 359 -1.85 -13.61 -7.53
N ASP A 360 -2.86 -13.96 -6.74
CA ASP A 360 -2.80 -15.08 -5.81
C ASP A 360 -3.12 -16.41 -6.53
N LYS A 361 -2.58 -17.51 -5.99
CA LYS A 361 -3.04 -18.85 -6.35
C LYS A 361 -4.50 -19.04 -5.96
N VAL A 362 -5.20 -19.92 -6.68
CA VAL A 362 -6.55 -20.35 -6.31
C VAL A 362 -6.53 -21.76 -5.77
N TYR A 363 -7.15 -21.93 -4.62
CA TYR A 363 -7.26 -23.21 -3.94
C TYR A 363 -8.70 -23.72 -3.95
N MET A 364 -8.83 -25.03 -4.04
CA MET A 364 -10.09 -25.74 -3.83
C MET A 364 -10.10 -26.39 -2.46
N LEU A 365 -11.15 -26.09 -1.69
CA LEU A 365 -11.43 -26.65 -0.38
C LEU A 365 -12.70 -27.49 -0.45
N LYS A 366 -12.86 -28.41 0.49
CA LYS A 366 -14.14 -29.09 0.73
C LYS A 366 -14.73 -28.57 2.02
N LEU A 367 -15.87 -27.89 1.95
CA LEU A 367 -16.56 -27.30 3.08
C LEU A 367 -17.94 -27.91 3.26
N SER A 368 -18.36 -28.11 4.50
CA SER A 368 -19.71 -28.58 4.80
C SER A 368 -20.74 -27.47 4.69
N GLY A 369 -21.99 -27.81 4.51
CA GLY A 369 -23.10 -26.86 4.54
C GLY A 369 -23.18 -26.11 5.87
N TYR A 370 -22.83 -26.77 6.97
CA TYR A 370 -22.71 -26.17 8.30
C TYR A 370 -21.64 -25.05 8.33
N ASP A 371 -20.43 -25.35 7.83
CA ASP A 371 -19.33 -24.39 7.82
C ASP A 371 -19.63 -23.19 6.92
N LEU A 372 -20.21 -23.43 5.75
CA LEU A 372 -20.63 -22.37 4.84
C LEU A 372 -21.74 -21.50 5.43
N ARG A 373 -22.73 -22.09 6.11
CA ARG A 373 -23.79 -21.34 6.78
C ARG A 373 -23.23 -20.40 7.82
N ARG A 374 -22.39 -20.92 8.72
CA ARG A 374 -21.73 -20.10 9.75
C ARG A 374 -20.86 -19.00 9.14
N GLY A 375 -20.09 -19.33 8.11
CA GLY A 375 -19.27 -18.37 7.39
C GLY A 375 -20.08 -17.23 6.78
N PHE A 376 -21.19 -17.56 6.10
CA PHE A 376 -22.08 -16.55 5.52
C PHE A 376 -22.80 -15.71 6.59
N GLU A 377 -23.20 -16.30 7.71
CA GLU A 377 -23.75 -15.53 8.84
C GLU A 377 -22.69 -14.57 9.42
N TYR A 378 -21.45 -15.02 9.51
CA TYR A 378 -20.35 -14.22 10.02
C TYR A 378 -19.99 -13.03 9.11
N ILE A 379 -19.93 -13.23 7.80
CA ILE A 379 -19.64 -12.15 6.85
C ILE A 379 -20.78 -11.15 6.67
N CYS A 380 -22.01 -11.49 7.12
CA CYS A 380 -23.15 -10.58 7.08
C CYS A 380 -23.45 -9.88 8.41
N ARG A 381 -22.65 -10.10 9.47
CA ARG A 381 -22.87 -9.50 10.79
C ARG A 381 -22.69 -7.99 10.83
N ASP A 382 -23.13 -7.36 11.94
CA ASP A 382 -23.13 -5.88 12.10
C ASP A 382 -21.74 -5.24 11.93
N GLU A 383 -20.67 -5.91 12.41
CA GLU A 383 -19.29 -5.40 12.35
C GLU A 383 -18.74 -5.30 10.94
N MET A 384 -19.24 -6.12 10.04
CA MET A 384 -18.83 -6.13 8.63
C MET A 384 -19.07 -4.78 7.97
N ILE A 385 -20.17 -4.11 8.28
CA ILE A 385 -20.57 -2.82 7.68
C ILE A 385 -19.64 -1.66 8.14
N LYS A 386 -18.85 -1.88 9.20
CA LYS A 386 -17.84 -0.93 9.68
C LYS A 386 -16.48 -1.06 8.98
N GLY A 387 -16.40 -1.88 7.93
CA GLY A 387 -15.22 -1.97 7.06
C GLY A 387 -14.04 -2.80 7.60
N HIS A 388 -14.22 -3.55 8.70
CA HIS A 388 -13.12 -4.27 9.35
C HIS A 388 -13.09 -5.78 9.09
N THR A 389 -13.83 -6.28 8.11
CA THR A 389 -13.92 -7.72 7.85
C THR A 389 -14.05 -8.04 6.37
N GLU A 390 -13.65 -9.26 5.99
CA GLU A 390 -13.81 -9.73 4.62
C GLU A 390 -15.29 -10.03 4.32
N PHE A 391 -15.72 -9.60 3.14
CA PHE A 391 -16.98 -9.97 2.54
C PHE A 391 -16.74 -10.73 1.24
N TYR A 392 -17.57 -11.69 0.92
CA TYR A 392 -17.39 -12.51 -0.28
C TYR A 392 -18.51 -12.31 -1.29
N GLN A 393 -18.13 -12.12 -2.54
CA GLN A 393 -19.00 -12.27 -3.69
C GLN A 393 -19.11 -13.76 -4.03
N VAL A 394 -20.29 -14.20 -4.40
CA VAL A 394 -20.58 -15.63 -4.62
C VAL A 394 -20.97 -15.91 -6.06
N SER A 395 -20.60 -17.11 -6.55
CA SER A 395 -21.01 -17.55 -7.89
C SER A 395 -22.51 -17.80 -8.00
N LYS A 396 -23.04 -17.75 -9.23
CA LYS A 396 -24.50 -17.75 -9.56
C LYS A 396 -25.31 -18.91 -8.97
N GLN A 397 -24.65 -19.98 -8.56
CA GLN A 397 -25.30 -21.15 -7.94
C GLN A 397 -25.82 -20.87 -6.53
N VAL A 398 -25.23 -19.89 -5.85
CA VAL A 398 -25.49 -19.61 -4.44
C VAL A 398 -26.59 -18.56 -4.31
N ARG A 399 -27.50 -18.78 -3.35
CA ARG A 399 -28.44 -17.76 -2.87
C ARG A 399 -28.44 -17.80 -1.34
N ILE A 400 -28.22 -16.64 -0.73
CA ILE A 400 -28.35 -16.45 0.72
C ILE A 400 -29.25 -15.25 1.02
N VAL A 401 -30.04 -15.39 2.07
CA VAL A 401 -30.86 -14.32 2.63
C VAL A 401 -30.53 -14.21 4.12
N TYR A 402 -29.88 -13.12 4.50
CA TYR A 402 -29.58 -12.81 5.89
C TYR A 402 -30.61 -11.81 6.43
N ASP A 403 -31.13 -12.07 7.63
CA ASP A 403 -32.09 -11.19 8.29
C ASP A 403 -31.46 -10.58 9.55
N TYR A 404 -31.26 -9.25 9.54
CA TYR A 404 -30.67 -8.49 10.66
C TYR A 404 -31.50 -8.52 11.94
N ASN A 405 -32.84 -8.80 11.84
CA ASN A 405 -33.66 -8.94 13.04
C ASN A 405 -33.40 -10.26 13.79
N SER A 406 -33.24 -11.35 13.06
CA SER A 406 -32.92 -12.66 13.64
C SER A 406 -31.43 -12.93 13.75
N LYS A 407 -30.60 -12.16 13.05
CA LYS A 407 -29.14 -12.34 12.91
C LYS A 407 -28.76 -13.74 12.38
N GLN A 408 -29.51 -14.24 11.45
CA GLN A 408 -29.37 -15.59 10.88
C GLN A 408 -29.67 -15.60 9.39
N LEU A 409 -29.14 -16.61 8.68
CA LEU A 409 -29.58 -16.91 7.33
C LEU A 409 -30.99 -17.51 7.39
N THR A 410 -31.94 -16.85 6.74
CA THR A 410 -33.31 -17.35 6.54
C THR A 410 -33.44 -18.19 5.28
N GLU A 411 -32.48 -18.08 4.35
CA GLU A 411 -32.39 -18.90 3.15
C GLU A 411 -30.91 -19.14 2.82
N PHE A 412 -30.58 -20.39 2.49
CA PHE A 412 -29.30 -20.77 1.92
C PHE A 412 -29.52 -21.91 0.93
N THR A 413 -29.32 -21.63 -0.35
CA THR A 413 -29.48 -22.62 -1.42
C THR A 413 -28.29 -22.65 -2.34
N VAL A 414 -28.00 -23.83 -2.91
CA VAL A 414 -27.01 -24.04 -3.99
C VAL A 414 -27.72 -24.76 -5.14
N ASN A 415 -27.65 -24.22 -6.34
CA ASN A 415 -28.38 -24.68 -7.52
C ASN A 415 -29.90 -24.80 -7.25
N GLY A 416 -30.46 -23.87 -6.48
CA GLY A 416 -31.88 -23.82 -6.10
C GLY A 416 -32.34 -24.89 -5.09
N LYS A 417 -31.41 -25.67 -4.53
CA LYS A 417 -31.72 -26.67 -3.49
C LYS A 417 -31.29 -26.14 -2.12
N PRO A 418 -32.13 -26.27 -1.09
CA PRO A 418 -31.73 -25.95 0.27
C PRO A 418 -30.49 -26.75 0.69
N VAL A 419 -29.58 -26.09 1.38
CA VAL A 419 -28.33 -26.69 1.87
C VAL A 419 -28.57 -27.29 3.26
N ASN A 420 -28.23 -28.57 3.42
CA ASN A 420 -28.19 -29.24 4.72
C ASN A 420 -26.77 -29.15 5.32
N ASP A 421 -26.66 -29.26 6.62
CA ASP A 421 -25.36 -29.11 7.33
C ASP A 421 -24.33 -30.17 6.93
N ASP A 422 -24.79 -31.38 6.57
CA ASP A 422 -23.94 -32.50 6.14
C ASP A 422 -23.60 -32.49 4.64
N ASP A 423 -24.21 -31.63 3.83
CA ASP A 423 -23.86 -31.48 2.42
C ASP A 423 -22.40 -30.99 2.32
N VAL A 424 -21.63 -31.51 1.35
CA VAL A 424 -20.23 -31.13 1.14
C VAL A 424 -20.06 -30.53 -0.24
N PHE A 425 -19.46 -29.35 -0.29
CA PHE A 425 -19.22 -28.62 -1.54
C PHE A 425 -17.72 -28.42 -1.79
N THR A 426 -17.34 -28.49 -3.05
CA THR A 426 -16.05 -27.97 -3.51
C THR A 426 -16.15 -26.44 -3.65
N VAL A 427 -15.27 -25.72 -2.95
CA VAL A 427 -15.25 -24.26 -2.91
C VAL A 427 -13.92 -23.76 -3.43
N SER A 428 -13.91 -22.89 -4.45
CA SER A 428 -12.71 -22.19 -4.89
C SER A 428 -12.61 -20.81 -4.25
N MET A 429 -11.39 -20.46 -3.81
CA MET A 429 -11.08 -19.13 -3.29
C MET A 429 -9.57 -18.85 -3.45
N GLN A 430 -9.24 -17.55 -3.43
CA GLN A 430 -7.84 -17.09 -3.50
C GLN A 430 -7.04 -17.57 -2.28
N GLN A 431 -5.74 -17.69 -2.44
CA GLN A 431 -4.80 -18.17 -1.41
C GLN A 431 -4.95 -17.45 -0.08
N TYR A 432 -4.97 -16.12 -0.10
CA TYR A 432 -5.15 -15.32 1.11
C TYR A 432 -6.38 -15.76 1.90
N HIS A 433 -7.52 -15.89 1.23
CA HIS A 433 -8.80 -16.27 1.86
C HIS A 433 -8.80 -17.72 2.34
N ALA A 434 -8.20 -18.64 1.56
CA ALA A 434 -8.11 -20.04 1.94
C ALA A 434 -7.29 -20.24 3.22
N TYR A 435 -6.13 -19.59 3.32
CA TYR A 435 -5.26 -19.71 4.50
C TYR A 435 -5.80 -18.95 5.73
N ASN A 436 -6.60 -17.94 5.53
CA ASN A 436 -7.22 -17.15 6.62
C ASN A 436 -8.69 -17.55 6.90
N ILE A 437 -9.16 -18.66 6.38
CA ILE A 437 -10.59 -19.06 6.44
C ILE A 437 -11.12 -19.16 7.88
N ALA A 438 -10.27 -19.55 8.83
CA ALA A 438 -10.63 -19.58 10.25
C ALA A 438 -11.12 -18.22 10.75
N THR A 439 -10.42 -17.16 10.33
CA THR A 439 -10.72 -15.77 10.73
C THR A 439 -11.81 -15.16 9.86
N THR A 440 -11.67 -15.30 8.52
CA THR A 440 -12.56 -14.62 7.57
C THR A 440 -13.97 -15.22 7.49
N MET A 441 -14.12 -16.51 7.83
CA MET A 441 -15.41 -17.21 7.88
C MET A 441 -15.75 -17.78 9.26
N ASN A 442 -15.04 -17.38 10.32
CA ASN A 442 -15.27 -17.83 11.70
C ASN A 442 -15.40 -19.37 11.84
N MET A 443 -14.51 -20.09 11.17
CA MET A 443 -14.49 -21.55 11.30
C MET A 443 -13.83 -21.97 12.62
N GLU A 444 -14.36 -23.03 13.23
CA GLU A 444 -13.72 -23.63 14.40
C GLU A 444 -12.37 -24.25 14.03
N PRO A 445 -11.34 -24.14 14.90
CA PRO A 445 -9.99 -24.58 14.55
C PRO A 445 -9.87 -26.06 14.14
N ASP A 446 -10.70 -26.94 14.73
CA ASP A 446 -10.76 -28.37 14.41
C ASP A 446 -11.50 -28.68 13.11
N ARG A 447 -12.23 -27.72 12.56
CA ARG A 447 -12.96 -27.82 11.30
C ARG A 447 -12.24 -27.12 10.13
N VAL A 448 -11.21 -26.35 10.41
CA VAL A 448 -10.37 -25.77 9.35
C VAL A 448 -9.68 -26.91 8.61
N PRO A 449 -9.87 -27.05 7.28
CA PRO A 449 -9.17 -28.08 6.52
C PRO A 449 -7.65 -27.95 6.73
N PRO A 450 -6.94 -29.06 6.95
CA PRO A 450 -5.48 -29.02 7.05
C PRO A 450 -4.86 -28.48 5.74
N ASP A 451 -3.76 -27.73 5.84
CA ASP A 451 -3.09 -27.11 4.66
C ASP A 451 -2.80 -28.09 3.53
N ASN A 452 -2.48 -29.35 3.87
CA ASN A 452 -2.24 -30.42 2.89
C ASN A 452 -3.51 -30.93 2.19
N SER A 453 -4.71 -30.52 2.63
CA SER A 453 -5.97 -30.80 1.96
C SER A 453 -6.38 -29.70 0.97
N PHE A 454 -5.71 -28.55 0.99
CA PHE A 454 -5.92 -27.48 0.04
C PHE A 454 -5.31 -27.88 -1.31
N ARG A 455 -6.14 -28.02 -2.31
CA ARG A 455 -5.67 -28.31 -3.66
C ARG A 455 -5.51 -27.03 -4.45
N CYS A 456 -4.28 -26.65 -4.79
CA CYS A 456 -4.07 -25.59 -5.75
C CYS A 456 -4.64 -26.02 -7.13
N ILE A 457 -5.60 -25.24 -7.65
CA ILE A 457 -6.26 -25.52 -8.92
C ILE A 457 -5.95 -24.48 -9.99
N ALA A 458 -5.42 -23.32 -9.60
CA ALA A 458 -4.82 -22.35 -10.50
C ALA A 458 -3.64 -21.67 -9.79
N THR A 459 -2.59 -21.37 -10.54
CA THR A 459 -1.38 -20.70 -10.03
C THR A 459 -1.50 -19.18 -10.03
N SER A 460 -2.51 -18.63 -10.71
CA SER A 460 -2.79 -17.22 -10.85
C SER A 460 -4.30 -17.01 -10.93
N ALA A 461 -4.86 -16.29 -10.01
CA ALA A 461 -6.26 -15.86 -10.04
C ALA A 461 -6.49 -14.87 -11.18
N TYR A 462 -5.50 -14.01 -11.44
CA TYR A 462 -5.51 -13.04 -12.52
C TYR A 462 -5.63 -13.74 -13.89
N ASP A 463 -4.78 -14.76 -14.16
CA ASP A 463 -4.80 -15.49 -15.43
C ASP A 463 -6.16 -16.15 -15.69
N VAL A 464 -6.78 -16.71 -14.65
CA VAL A 464 -8.12 -17.31 -14.75
C VAL A 464 -9.16 -16.27 -15.21
N LEU A 465 -9.14 -15.09 -14.60
CA LEU A 465 -10.07 -14.00 -14.95
C LEU A 465 -9.75 -13.43 -16.35
N GLU A 466 -8.47 -13.22 -16.67
CA GLU A 466 -8.05 -12.72 -17.97
C GLU A 466 -8.47 -13.70 -19.09
N GLU A 467 -8.24 -15.00 -18.92
CA GLU A 467 -8.65 -16.01 -19.88
C GLU A 467 -10.17 -16.04 -20.08
N TYR A 468 -10.93 -15.96 -19.00
CA TYR A 468 -12.39 -15.86 -19.07
C TYR A 468 -12.85 -14.65 -19.91
N LEU A 469 -12.30 -13.48 -19.61
CA LEU A 469 -12.62 -12.25 -20.32
C LEU A 469 -12.27 -12.34 -21.80
N ARG A 470 -11.12 -12.91 -22.15
CA ARG A 470 -10.68 -13.10 -23.56
C ARG A 470 -11.57 -14.05 -24.35
N THR A 471 -12.16 -15.04 -23.70
CA THR A 471 -13.03 -16.02 -24.39
C THR A 471 -14.42 -15.48 -24.72
N LYS A 472 -14.79 -14.33 -24.17
CA LYS A 472 -16.13 -13.75 -24.29
C LYS A 472 -16.06 -12.31 -24.83
N PRO A 473 -16.34 -12.10 -26.13
CA PRO A 473 -16.19 -10.78 -26.76
C PRO A 473 -17.15 -9.71 -26.21
N HIS A 474 -18.27 -10.15 -25.62
CA HIS A 474 -19.23 -9.29 -24.94
C HIS A 474 -19.68 -9.95 -23.63
N LEU A 475 -19.68 -9.17 -22.57
CA LEU A 475 -20.09 -9.60 -21.25
C LEU A 475 -21.05 -8.59 -20.63
N ASN A 476 -21.92 -9.11 -19.78
CA ASN A 476 -22.76 -8.30 -18.94
C ASN A 476 -22.96 -9.03 -17.59
N ALA A 477 -23.15 -8.28 -16.55
CA ALA A 477 -23.52 -8.79 -15.23
C ALA A 477 -24.54 -7.87 -14.57
N HIS A 478 -25.34 -8.44 -13.71
CA HIS A 478 -26.39 -7.75 -12.98
C HIS A 478 -26.39 -8.20 -11.53
N ILE A 479 -26.97 -7.39 -10.67
CA ILE A 479 -27.34 -7.82 -9.32
C ILE A 479 -28.53 -8.78 -9.46
N GLU A 480 -28.40 -10.01 -8.97
CA GLU A 480 -29.35 -11.10 -9.15
C GLU A 480 -30.03 -11.53 -7.84
N GLY A 481 -29.73 -10.85 -6.74
CA GLY A 481 -30.22 -11.23 -5.41
C GLY A 481 -29.52 -12.48 -4.86
N ARG A 482 -28.25 -12.70 -5.23
CA ARG A 482 -27.45 -13.82 -4.69
C ARG A 482 -27.24 -13.66 -3.20
N ILE A 483 -27.06 -12.41 -2.76
CA ILE A 483 -26.90 -12.03 -1.37
C ILE A 483 -27.94 -10.97 -1.04
N THR A 484 -28.97 -11.36 -0.30
CA THR A 484 -30.05 -10.46 0.12
C THR A 484 -29.94 -10.17 1.61
N LEU A 485 -29.79 -8.90 1.97
CA LEU A 485 -29.68 -8.41 3.35
C LEU A 485 -31.04 -7.80 3.76
N LYS A 486 -31.85 -8.53 4.52
CA LYS A 486 -33.18 -8.08 4.98
C LYS A 486 -33.10 -7.33 6.28
N ASN A 487 -33.97 -6.34 6.45
CA ASN A 487 -34.12 -5.55 7.70
C ASN A 487 -32.81 -4.89 8.14
N MET A 488 -31.97 -4.50 7.18
CA MET A 488 -30.72 -3.80 7.45
C MET A 488 -31.03 -2.47 8.17
N PRO A 489 -30.33 -2.16 9.28
CA PRO A 489 -30.53 -0.91 10.01
C PRO A 489 -30.31 0.31 9.11
N PRO A 490 -31.15 1.38 9.21
CA PRO A 490 -31.07 2.56 8.33
C PRO A 490 -29.70 3.27 8.36
N GLN A 491 -28.99 3.25 9.49
CA GLN A 491 -27.66 3.82 9.63
C GLN A 491 -26.62 3.17 8.71
N TYR A 492 -26.90 2.01 8.18
CA TYR A 492 -26.01 1.29 7.26
C TYR A 492 -26.25 1.64 5.79
N TYR A 493 -27.30 2.43 5.49
CA TYR A 493 -27.58 2.93 4.15
C TYR A 493 -26.88 4.25 3.83
N SER A 494 -26.43 5.01 4.83
CA SER A 494 -25.85 6.34 4.69
C SER A 494 -24.33 6.28 4.70
N GLY A 495 -23.73 6.37 3.49
CA GLY A 495 -22.39 6.90 3.29
C GLY A 495 -21.24 5.94 3.59
N ARG A 496 -20.17 6.03 2.76
CA ARG A 496 -18.83 5.66 3.15
C ARG A 496 -18.56 6.24 4.54
N ILE A 497 -18.15 5.42 5.47
CA ILE A 497 -17.27 5.84 6.55
C ILE A 497 -15.87 5.65 5.95
N ASP A 498 -15.25 6.77 5.59
CA ASP A 498 -13.85 6.89 5.21
C ASP A 498 -12.93 6.33 6.29
#